data_d6108e0be3a65eebfd4f6d720145c041
#
_entry.id   d6108e0be3a65eebfd4f6d720145c041
#
_cell.length_a   1.000
_cell.length_b   1.000
_cell.length_c   1.000
_cell.angle_alpha   90.00
_cell.angle_beta   90.00
_cell.angle_gamma   90.00
#
_symmetry.space_group_name_H-M   'P 1'
#
loop_
_entity.id
_entity.type
_entity.pdbx_description
1 polymer ?
#
loop_
_entity_poly.entity_id
_entity_poly.type
_entity_poly.pdbx_seq_one_letter_code
_entity_poly.pdbx_strand_id
1 'polypeptide(L)'
;MDKDAQGYIDLSDLDLTSCHFKGDVISKVSFLSSNLQHVTFECKEIGDCNFTTAIVDNVIFRCRRLHNVIFIKASGECVDFSKNILDTVDFSQSQLGHSNFRECQIRNSNFDNCYLYASHFTRAEFLSAKEISFIKSNLTAVMFDYVRMSTGNFKDCITEQLELTIDYSDIFWNEDLDGYINNIIKMIDTLPDNAMILKSVLAVKLVMQLKILNIVNKNFIENMKKIFSHCPYIKDPIIRSYIHSDEDNKFDDFMRQHRFSEVNFDTQQMIDFINRFNTNKWLIDKNNNFFIQLIDQALRSTDDMIKANV
;
A
#
# COMPACT_ATOMS: atom_id res chain seq x y z
N MET A 1 20.89 -4.74 36.07
CA MET A 1 20.66 -5.61 34.91
C MET A 1 21.97 -5.74 34.19
N ASP A 2 22.41 -6.96 34.03
CA ASP A 2 23.67 -7.23 33.38
C ASP A 2 23.54 -6.95 31.88
N LYS A 3 24.59 -6.44 31.29
CA LYS A 3 24.66 -6.18 29.84
C LYS A 3 25.48 -7.29 29.19
N ASP A 4 25.01 -7.73 28.02
CA ASP A 4 25.78 -8.65 27.19
C ASP A 4 27.08 -8.01 26.67
N ALA A 5 27.90 -8.80 25.95
CA ALA A 5 29.16 -8.35 25.37
C ALA A 5 29.02 -7.19 24.35
N GLN A 6 27.79 -6.98 23.83
CA GLN A 6 27.44 -5.92 22.89
C GLN A 6 26.80 -4.72 23.59
N GLY A 7 26.63 -4.76 24.92
CA GLY A 7 26.05 -3.68 25.70
C GLY A 7 24.54 -3.68 25.76
N TYR A 8 23.88 -4.77 25.33
CA TYR A 8 22.43 -4.96 25.45
C TYR A 8 22.05 -5.41 26.87
N ILE A 9 20.89 -4.95 27.32
CA ILE A 9 20.21 -5.55 28.47
C ILE A 9 19.58 -6.85 27.98
N ASP A 10 19.97 -7.97 28.56
CA ASP A 10 19.49 -9.28 28.13
C ASP A 10 18.21 -9.67 28.91
N LEU A 11 17.09 -9.73 28.19
CA LEU A 11 15.81 -10.24 28.65
C LEU A 11 15.36 -11.44 27.78
N SER A 12 16.30 -12.10 27.13
CA SER A 12 16.03 -13.23 26.24
C SER A 12 15.50 -14.43 27.02
N ASP A 13 14.68 -15.24 26.36
CA ASP A 13 14.10 -16.48 26.88
C ASP A 13 13.28 -16.31 28.18
N LEU A 14 12.87 -15.10 28.53
CA LEU A 14 12.09 -14.83 29.74
C LEU A 14 10.58 -14.87 29.47
N ASP A 15 9.83 -15.30 30.48
CA ASP A 15 8.40 -15.08 30.52
C ASP A 15 8.11 -13.70 31.12
N LEU A 16 7.72 -12.77 30.26
CA LEU A 16 7.40 -11.39 30.60
C LEU A 16 5.91 -11.09 30.38
N THR A 17 5.09 -12.13 30.32
CA THR A 17 3.64 -12.03 30.07
C THR A 17 3.00 -10.95 30.95
N SER A 18 2.20 -10.09 30.32
CA SER A 18 1.46 -8.99 30.97
C SER A 18 2.35 -7.95 31.69
N CYS A 19 3.65 -7.96 31.47
CA CYS A 19 4.52 -6.89 31.98
C CYS A 19 4.17 -5.54 31.37
N HIS A 20 4.48 -4.50 32.10
CA HIS A 20 4.36 -3.12 31.62
C HIS A 20 5.74 -2.45 31.65
N PHE A 21 6.27 -2.18 30.44
CA PHE A 21 7.52 -1.45 30.30
C PHE A 21 7.22 0.05 30.15
N LYS A 22 7.65 0.84 31.13
CA LYS A 22 7.41 2.27 31.14
C LYS A 22 8.71 3.07 31.25
N GLY A 23 8.81 4.13 30.46
CA GLY A 23 9.98 5.00 30.47
C GLY A 23 9.96 5.99 29.33
N ASP A 24 11.00 6.85 29.24
CA ASP A 24 11.14 7.74 28.08
C ASP A 24 11.70 6.99 26.89
N VAL A 25 12.77 6.23 27.08
CA VAL A 25 13.45 5.47 26.03
C VAL A 25 13.76 4.05 26.53
N ILE A 26 13.41 3.07 25.70
CA ILE A 26 13.79 1.67 25.87
C ILE A 26 14.75 1.35 24.73
N SER A 27 16.02 1.14 25.03
CA SER A 27 17.00 0.90 23.98
C SER A 27 18.03 -0.14 24.36
N LYS A 28 18.54 -0.81 23.33
CA LYS A 28 19.55 -1.88 23.47
C LYS A 28 19.07 -2.95 24.45
N VAL A 29 17.88 -3.49 24.20
CA VAL A 29 17.30 -4.59 24.95
C VAL A 29 17.12 -5.77 24.01
N SER A 30 17.58 -6.94 24.42
CA SER A 30 17.29 -8.21 23.77
C SER A 30 16.06 -8.85 24.41
N PHE A 31 15.00 -9.03 23.64
CA PHE A 31 13.84 -9.84 23.96
C PHE A 31 13.80 -11.11 23.11
N LEU A 32 14.97 -11.58 22.68
CA LEU A 32 15.12 -12.78 21.84
C LEU A 32 14.37 -13.96 22.47
N SER A 33 13.48 -14.59 21.73
CA SER A 33 12.69 -15.76 22.18
C SER A 33 11.89 -15.57 23.48
N SER A 34 11.70 -14.34 23.95
CA SER A 34 10.91 -14.10 25.16
C SER A 34 9.40 -14.18 24.88
N ASN A 35 8.64 -14.54 25.93
CA ASN A 35 7.20 -14.47 25.92
C ASN A 35 6.75 -13.07 26.39
N LEU A 36 6.20 -12.29 25.46
CA LEU A 36 5.73 -10.92 25.70
C LEU A 36 4.20 -10.80 25.57
N GLN A 37 3.45 -11.89 25.66
CA GLN A 37 1.99 -11.86 25.53
C GLN A 37 1.37 -10.83 26.47
N HIS A 38 0.47 -9.99 25.93
CA HIS A 38 -0.24 -8.93 26.66
C HIS A 38 0.68 -7.84 27.27
N VAL A 39 1.91 -7.74 26.84
CA VAL A 39 2.83 -6.68 27.28
C VAL A 39 2.38 -5.33 26.71
N THR A 40 2.55 -4.30 27.53
CA THR A 40 2.42 -2.91 27.07
C THR A 40 3.75 -2.18 27.20
N PHE A 41 4.22 -1.61 26.09
CA PHE A 41 5.32 -0.66 26.08
C PHE A 41 4.76 0.76 26.07
N GLU A 42 5.02 1.53 27.13
CA GLU A 42 4.60 2.94 27.26
C GLU A 42 5.83 3.83 27.37
N CYS A 43 6.26 4.37 26.21
CA CYS A 43 7.49 5.14 26.14
C CYS A 43 7.44 6.13 24.97
N LYS A 44 8.44 7.00 24.86
CA LYS A 44 8.58 7.88 23.69
C LYS A 44 9.22 7.12 22.52
N GLU A 45 10.22 6.28 22.83
CA GLU A 45 11.01 5.59 21.81
C GLU A 45 11.45 4.21 22.27
N ILE A 46 11.38 3.25 21.30
CA ILE A 46 12.07 1.95 21.38
C ILE A 46 13.14 1.96 20.30
N GLY A 47 14.40 1.78 20.69
CA GLY A 47 15.54 1.84 19.76
C GLY A 47 16.50 0.68 19.93
N ASP A 48 17.10 0.22 18.84
CA ASP A 48 18.12 -0.84 18.86
C ASP A 48 17.70 -2.09 19.67
N CYS A 49 16.43 -2.48 19.61
CA CYS A 49 15.89 -3.62 20.36
C CYS A 49 15.68 -4.84 19.45
N ASN A 50 15.86 -6.03 20.04
CA ASN A 50 15.74 -7.29 19.31
C ASN A 50 14.59 -8.14 19.87
N PHE A 51 13.53 -8.33 19.06
CA PHE A 51 12.38 -9.21 19.32
C PHE A 51 12.39 -10.46 18.43
N THR A 52 13.53 -10.87 17.93
CA THR A 52 13.63 -12.05 17.07
C THR A 52 13.04 -13.27 17.79
N THR A 53 12.16 -13.99 17.12
CA THR A 53 11.46 -15.18 17.64
C THR A 53 10.65 -14.95 18.93
N ALA A 54 10.45 -13.71 19.35
CA ALA A 54 9.60 -13.42 20.52
C ALA A 54 8.13 -13.73 20.24
N ILE A 55 7.39 -14.13 21.28
CA ILE A 55 5.93 -14.29 21.24
C ILE A 55 5.30 -12.95 21.64
N VAL A 56 4.55 -12.33 20.71
CA VAL A 56 4.07 -10.96 20.86
C VAL A 56 2.53 -10.83 20.77
N ASP A 57 1.77 -11.88 21.13
CA ASP A 57 0.31 -11.83 21.10
C ASP A 57 -0.24 -10.69 21.96
N ASN A 58 -1.12 -9.88 21.37
CA ASN A 58 -1.77 -8.75 22.03
C ASN A 58 -0.80 -7.74 22.68
N VAL A 59 0.42 -7.62 22.17
CA VAL A 59 1.35 -6.58 22.62
C VAL A 59 0.88 -5.22 22.11
N ILE A 60 1.00 -4.21 22.97
CA ILE A 60 0.63 -2.83 22.64
C ILE A 60 1.87 -1.94 22.70
N PHE A 61 2.21 -1.31 21.57
CA PHE A 61 3.28 -0.32 21.49
C PHE A 61 2.70 1.10 21.59
N ARG A 62 2.49 1.61 22.80
CA ARG A 62 2.11 3.02 23.04
C ARG A 62 3.34 3.91 23.03
N CYS A 63 4.02 3.92 21.91
CA CYS A 63 5.26 4.67 21.72
C CYS A 63 5.06 5.69 20.61
N ARG A 64 5.94 6.67 20.53
CA ARG A 64 5.97 7.58 19.38
C ARG A 64 6.76 6.97 18.22
N ARG A 65 7.84 6.23 18.53
CA ARG A 65 8.77 5.73 17.52
C ARG A 65 9.37 4.40 17.91
N LEU A 66 9.46 3.50 16.93
CA LEU A 66 10.32 2.33 16.93
C LEU A 66 11.42 2.58 15.89
N HIS A 67 12.69 2.51 16.29
CA HIS A 67 13.84 2.78 15.43
C HIS A 67 14.89 1.68 15.54
N ASN A 68 15.31 1.15 14.38
CA ASN A 68 16.30 0.07 14.32
C ASN A 68 15.90 -1.14 15.20
N VAL A 69 14.67 -1.60 15.03
CA VAL A 69 14.08 -2.68 15.83
C VAL A 69 13.89 -3.93 14.96
N ILE A 70 14.15 -5.09 15.51
CA ILE A 70 14.14 -6.38 14.79
C ILE A 70 13.01 -7.26 15.34
N PHE A 71 12.05 -7.66 14.48
CA PHE A 71 10.97 -8.61 14.75
C PHE A 71 11.09 -9.88 13.88
N ILE A 72 12.28 -10.23 13.43
CA ILE A 72 12.49 -11.39 12.55
C ILE A 72 11.92 -12.65 13.21
N LYS A 73 11.01 -13.34 12.50
CA LYS A 73 10.35 -14.57 13.00
C LYS A 73 9.58 -14.38 14.31
N ALA A 74 9.30 -13.16 14.73
CA ALA A 74 8.39 -12.94 15.86
C ALA A 74 7.01 -13.50 15.51
N SER A 75 6.30 -14.03 16.50
CA SER A 75 4.98 -14.60 16.31
C SER A 75 3.98 -14.01 17.29
N GLY A 76 2.81 -13.59 16.81
CA GLY A 76 1.73 -13.09 17.62
C GLY A 76 0.59 -12.52 16.79
N GLU A 77 -0.60 -12.58 17.33
CA GLU A 77 -1.77 -11.98 16.74
C GLU A 77 -2.18 -10.71 17.49
N CYS A 78 -2.92 -9.83 16.81
CA CYS A 78 -3.49 -8.61 17.40
C CYS A 78 -2.45 -7.67 18.04
N VAL A 79 -1.25 -7.59 17.47
CA VAL A 79 -0.23 -6.63 17.93
C VAL A 79 -0.63 -5.22 17.51
N ASP A 80 -0.57 -4.27 18.44
CA ASP A 80 -0.93 -2.88 18.16
C ASP A 80 0.30 -1.99 18.01
N PHE A 81 0.58 -1.62 16.75
CA PHE A 81 1.59 -0.64 16.36
C PHE A 81 0.99 0.71 15.97
N SER A 82 -0.32 0.92 16.13
CA SER A 82 -1.01 2.08 15.58
C SER A 82 -0.37 3.41 15.99
N LYS A 83 -0.35 4.36 15.06
CA LYS A 83 0.15 5.74 15.24
C LYS A 83 1.65 5.85 15.55
N ASN A 84 2.40 4.76 15.44
CA ASN A 84 3.85 4.80 15.63
C ASN A 84 4.59 5.25 14.36
N ILE A 85 5.76 5.83 14.55
CA ILE A 85 6.78 5.96 13.51
C ILE A 85 7.62 4.69 13.55
N LEU A 86 7.54 3.89 12.48
CA LEU A 86 8.32 2.66 12.28
C LEU A 86 9.46 2.98 11.32
N ASP A 87 10.67 3.15 11.84
CA ASP A 87 11.83 3.57 11.06
C ASP A 87 12.94 2.53 11.17
N THR A 88 13.29 1.92 10.04
CA THR A 88 14.28 0.84 10.00
C THR A 88 13.87 -0.35 10.89
N VAL A 89 12.63 -0.81 10.72
CA VAL A 89 12.10 -1.98 11.46
C VAL A 89 12.08 -3.18 10.53
N ASP A 90 12.63 -4.30 10.99
CA ASP A 90 12.64 -5.56 10.24
C ASP A 90 11.59 -6.54 10.80
N PHE A 91 10.50 -6.70 10.06
CA PHE A 91 9.45 -7.67 10.36
C PHE A 91 9.59 -8.98 9.57
N SER A 92 10.67 -9.17 8.83
CA SER A 92 10.78 -10.31 7.93
C SER A 92 10.53 -11.65 8.60
N GLN A 93 9.83 -12.53 7.91
CA GLN A 93 9.45 -13.86 8.36
C GLN A 93 8.56 -13.90 9.63
N SER A 94 8.04 -12.76 10.07
CA SER A 94 7.16 -12.72 11.24
C SER A 94 5.74 -13.21 10.93
N GLN A 95 5.03 -13.64 11.99
CA GLN A 95 3.63 -14.02 11.95
C GLN A 95 2.84 -13.01 12.79
N LEU A 96 2.24 -12.00 12.12
CA LEU A 96 1.58 -10.85 12.75
C LEU A 96 0.15 -10.69 12.21
N GLY A 97 -0.63 -11.78 12.20
CA GLY A 97 -2.02 -11.75 11.80
C GLY A 97 -2.87 -10.80 12.65
N HIS A 98 -3.92 -10.21 12.06
CA HIS A 98 -4.85 -9.29 12.75
C HIS A 98 -4.18 -8.07 13.42
N SER A 99 -2.93 -7.76 13.07
CA SER A 99 -2.18 -6.66 13.70
C SER A 99 -2.60 -5.30 13.18
N ASN A 100 -2.43 -4.29 14.01
CA ASN A 100 -2.89 -2.94 13.78
C ASN A 100 -1.72 -2.00 13.46
N PHE A 101 -1.59 -1.59 12.20
CA PHE A 101 -0.63 -0.60 11.70
C PHE A 101 -1.31 0.69 11.25
N ARG A 102 -2.52 0.98 11.73
CA ARG A 102 -3.27 2.18 11.34
C ARG A 102 -2.52 3.46 11.69
N GLU A 103 -2.53 4.40 10.76
CA GLU A 103 -1.91 5.72 10.93
C GLU A 103 -0.41 5.65 11.26
N CYS A 104 0.27 4.53 10.99
CA CYS A 104 1.72 4.44 11.14
C CYS A 104 2.44 5.26 10.07
N GLN A 105 3.57 5.84 10.44
CA GLN A 105 4.56 6.34 9.48
C GLN A 105 5.66 5.30 9.33
N ILE A 106 5.74 4.67 8.16
CA ILE A 106 6.64 3.52 7.91
C ILE A 106 7.77 3.96 7.00
N ARG A 107 9.02 3.79 7.44
CA ARG A 107 10.23 4.17 6.72
C ARG A 107 11.25 3.05 6.75
N ASN A 108 11.90 2.77 5.61
CA ASN A 108 13.03 1.84 5.54
C ASN A 108 12.77 0.48 6.21
N SER A 109 11.51 0.06 6.29
CA SER A 109 11.10 -1.15 7.00
C SER A 109 10.83 -2.30 6.03
N ASN A 110 10.98 -3.53 6.50
CA ASN A 110 10.91 -4.75 5.72
C ASN A 110 9.80 -5.67 6.23
N PHE A 111 8.90 -6.09 5.32
CA PHE A 111 7.81 -7.02 5.61
C PHE A 111 7.91 -8.31 4.75
N ASP A 112 9.08 -8.69 4.28
CA ASP A 112 9.23 -9.87 3.43
C ASP A 112 8.91 -11.16 4.16
N ASN A 113 8.24 -12.08 3.47
CA ASN A 113 7.85 -13.38 4.01
C ASN A 113 6.99 -13.30 5.28
N CYS A 114 6.28 -12.17 5.50
CA CYS A 114 5.40 -12.00 6.66
C CYS A 114 4.05 -12.68 6.47
N TYR A 115 3.49 -13.18 7.54
CA TYR A 115 2.07 -13.53 7.61
C TYR A 115 1.31 -12.36 8.25
N LEU A 116 0.58 -11.59 7.42
CA LEU A 116 -0.15 -10.37 7.82
C LEU A 116 -1.67 -10.52 7.65
N TYR A 117 -2.18 -11.76 7.66
CA TYR A 117 -3.59 -12.05 7.47
C TYR A 117 -4.50 -11.08 8.27
N ALA A 118 -5.47 -10.46 7.59
CA ALA A 118 -6.45 -9.54 8.15
C ALA A 118 -5.86 -8.38 8.98
N SER A 119 -4.62 -7.97 8.72
CA SER A 119 -4.00 -6.82 9.39
C SER A 119 -4.43 -5.49 8.76
N HIS A 120 -4.35 -4.41 9.52
CA HIS A 120 -4.87 -3.09 9.13
C HIS A 120 -3.76 -2.06 8.97
N PHE A 121 -3.62 -1.50 7.76
CA PHE A 121 -2.74 -0.39 7.43
C PHE A 121 -3.52 0.89 7.04
N THR A 122 -4.78 1.00 7.44
CA THR A 122 -5.64 2.15 7.09
C THR A 122 -4.95 3.46 7.47
N ARG A 123 -4.82 4.38 6.50
CA ARG A 123 -4.13 5.67 6.61
C ARG A 123 -2.66 5.58 7.02
N ALA A 124 -2.01 4.45 6.81
CA ALA A 124 -0.57 4.37 6.99
C ALA A 124 0.16 5.17 5.90
N GLU A 125 1.28 5.77 6.27
CA GLU A 125 2.14 6.55 5.38
C GLU A 125 3.45 5.79 5.17
N PHE A 126 3.71 5.38 3.94
CA PHE A 126 4.95 4.71 3.56
C PHE A 126 5.90 5.76 2.98
N LEU A 127 6.74 6.35 3.84
CA LEU A 127 7.54 7.54 3.58
C LEU A 127 9.01 7.23 3.26
N SER A 128 9.29 6.14 2.61
CA SER A 128 10.67 5.75 2.31
C SER A 128 11.09 6.21 0.91
N ALA A 129 12.32 6.70 0.78
CA ALA A 129 12.99 6.85 -0.50
C ALA A 129 13.37 5.51 -1.13
N LYS A 130 13.42 4.43 -0.34
CA LYS A 130 13.62 3.06 -0.80
C LYS A 130 12.27 2.36 -0.89
N GLU A 131 12.19 1.39 -1.77
CA GLU A 131 11.03 0.52 -1.93
C GLU A 131 10.74 -0.22 -0.61
N ILE A 132 9.50 -0.11 -0.11
CA ILE A 132 9.01 -0.92 1.00
C ILE A 132 8.68 -2.30 0.46
N SER A 133 9.23 -3.34 1.07
CA SER A 133 9.12 -4.69 0.56
C SER A 133 8.13 -5.55 1.35
N PHE A 134 7.25 -6.23 0.61
CA PHE A 134 6.32 -7.25 1.08
C PHE A 134 6.52 -8.58 0.33
N ILE A 135 7.68 -8.81 -0.27
CA ILE A 135 7.93 -9.98 -1.12
C ILE A 135 7.56 -11.27 -0.41
N LYS A 136 6.79 -12.14 -1.09
CA LYS A 136 6.34 -13.45 -0.59
C LYS A 136 5.51 -13.41 0.70
N SER A 137 4.91 -12.28 1.02
CA SER A 137 4.07 -12.16 2.21
C SER A 137 2.64 -12.61 1.96
N ASN A 138 2.00 -13.12 3.01
CA ASN A 138 0.58 -13.39 2.99
C ASN A 138 -0.18 -12.11 3.40
N LEU A 139 -0.80 -11.47 2.41
CA LEU A 139 -1.60 -10.26 2.55
C LEU A 139 -3.11 -10.54 2.42
N THR A 140 -3.54 -11.78 2.65
CA THR A 140 -4.96 -12.15 2.59
C THR A 140 -5.78 -11.29 3.54
N ALA A 141 -6.84 -10.67 3.03
CA ALA A 141 -7.75 -9.79 3.77
C ALA A 141 -7.06 -8.59 4.48
N VAL A 142 -5.85 -8.23 4.08
CA VAL A 142 -5.19 -7.02 4.59
C VAL A 142 -5.87 -5.77 4.05
N MET A 143 -6.05 -4.76 4.90
CA MET A 143 -6.69 -3.50 4.56
C MET A 143 -5.65 -2.37 4.47
N PHE A 144 -5.33 -1.94 3.23
CA PHE A 144 -4.54 -0.75 2.94
C PHE A 144 -5.45 0.39 2.47
N ASP A 145 -6.36 0.84 3.34
CA ASP A 145 -7.28 1.91 3.01
C ASP A 145 -6.64 3.28 3.15
N TYR A 146 -6.74 4.11 2.09
CA TYR A 146 -6.24 5.48 2.07
C TYR A 146 -4.77 5.57 2.52
N VAL A 147 -3.93 4.65 2.06
CA VAL A 147 -2.49 4.69 2.37
C VAL A 147 -1.77 5.69 1.48
N ARG A 148 -0.82 6.42 2.05
CA ARG A 148 0.15 7.22 1.29
C ARG A 148 1.33 6.31 0.93
N MET A 149 1.33 5.82 -0.29
CA MET A 149 2.36 4.89 -0.78
C MET A 149 2.66 5.20 -2.24
N SER A 150 3.88 5.60 -2.53
CA SER A 150 4.37 5.79 -3.90
C SER A 150 5.28 4.66 -4.39
N THR A 151 5.78 3.84 -3.47
CA THR A 151 6.67 2.71 -3.77
C THR A 151 6.28 1.51 -2.94
N GLY A 152 6.34 0.32 -3.53
CA GLY A 152 6.07 -0.93 -2.81
C GLY A 152 6.39 -2.13 -3.68
N ASN A 153 6.82 -3.22 -3.10
CA ASN A 153 7.11 -4.46 -3.78
C ASN A 153 6.25 -5.60 -3.23
N PHE A 154 5.28 -6.03 -4.02
CA PHE A 154 4.32 -7.06 -3.69
C PHE A 154 4.58 -8.38 -4.45
N LYS A 155 5.80 -8.57 -4.92
CA LYS A 155 6.16 -9.75 -5.71
C LYS A 155 5.92 -11.04 -4.93
N ASP A 156 5.30 -12.00 -5.60
CA ASP A 156 5.02 -13.35 -5.05
C ASP A 156 4.12 -13.34 -3.79
N CYS A 157 3.37 -12.25 -3.52
CA CYS A 157 2.45 -12.18 -2.39
C CYS A 157 1.19 -13.02 -2.62
N ILE A 158 0.58 -13.48 -1.51
CA ILE A 158 -0.80 -13.96 -1.50
C ILE A 158 -1.70 -12.75 -1.24
N THR A 159 -2.64 -12.46 -2.17
CA THR A 159 -3.43 -11.22 -2.17
C THR A 159 -4.94 -11.48 -2.19
N GLU A 160 -5.39 -12.61 -1.66
CA GLU A 160 -6.82 -12.91 -1.58
C GLU A 160 -7.52 -11.89 -0.69
N GLN A 161 -8.62 -11.30 -1.18
CA GLN A 161 -9.38 -10.27 -0.46
C GLN A 161 -8.53 -9.05 0.00
N LEU A 162 -7.39 -8.81 -0.63
CA LEU A 162 -6.56 -7.62 -0.36
C LEU A 162 -7.32 -6.36 -0.77
N GLU A 163 -7.45 -5.42 0.15
CA GLU A 163 -7.98 -4.08 -0.11
C GLU A 163 -6.83 -3.07 -0.17
N LEU A 164 -6.63 -2.43 -1.31
CA LEU A 164 -5.60 -1.41 -1.49
C LEU A 164 -6.20 -0.16 -2.13
N THR A 165 -6.22 0.92 -1.36
CA THR A 165 -6.62 2.25 -1.81
C THR A 165 -5.49 3.22 -1.50
N ILE A 166 -4.94 3.84 -2.53
CA ILE A 166 -3.83 4.79 -2.40
C ILE A 166 -4.40 6.21 -2.27
N ASP A 167 -3.86 6.96 -1.32
CA ASP A 167 -4.05 8.41 -1.25
C ASP A 167 -3.05 9.08 -2.21
N TYR A 168 -3.56 9.62 -3.30
CA TYR A 168 -2.75 10.28 -4.33
C TYR A 168 -2.50 11.77 -4.06
N SER A 169 -2.78 12.28 -2.87
CA SER A 169 -2.63 13.72 -2.55
C SER A 169 -1.19 14.22 -2.77
N ASP A 170 -0.20 13.35 -2.64
CA ASP A 170 1.21 13.70 -2.90
C ASP A 170 1.49 14.11 -4.35
N ILE A 171 0.63 13.75 -5.31
CA ILE A 171 0.74 14.21 -6.69
C ILE A 171 0.75 15.73 -6.80
N PHE A 172 -0.03 16.42 -5.97
CA PHE A 172 -0.13 17.89 -6.02
C PHE A 172 1.13 18.62 -5.59
N TRP A 173 1.97 17.98 -4.77
CA TRP A 173 3.12 18.61 -4.12
C TRP A 173 4.46 18.02 -4.56
N ASN A 174 4.43 17.04 -5.49
CA ASN A 174 5.65 16.37 -5.91
C ASN A 174 6.35 17.15 -7.03
N GLU A 175 7.57 17.58 -6.78
CA GLU A 175 8.39 18.29 -7.77
C GLU A 175 8.82 17.37 -8.93
N ASP A 176 8.96 16.05 -8.67
CA ASP A 176 9.23 15.02 -9.68
C ASP A 176 7.98 14.16 -9.92
N LEU A 177 7.01 14.73 -10.62
CA LEU A 177 5.76 14.05 -10.93
C LEU A 177 5.96 12.79 -11.78
N ASP A 178 6.85 12.85 -12.78
CA ASP A 178 7.11 11.72 -13.67
C ASP A 178 7.74 10.54 -12.88
N GLY A 179 8.68 10.84 -11.99
CA GLY A 179 9.26 9.84 -11.09
C GLY A 179 8.21 9.24 -10.16
N TYR A 180 7.33 10.05 -9.59
CA TYR A 180 6.24 9.59 -8.73
C TYR A 180 5.30 8.63 -9.47
N ILE A 181 4.85 8.99 -10.68
CA ILE A 181 3.98 8.16 -11.52
C ILE A 181 4.67 6.85 -11.88
N ASN A 182 5.94 6.90 -12.31
CA ASN A 182 6.70 5.71 -12.66
C ASN A 182 6.86 4.76 -11.46
N ASN A 183 7.05 5.27 -10.27
CA ASN A 183 7.13 4.48 -9.05
C ASN A 183 5.81 3.76 -8.74
N ILE A 184 4.67 4.45 -8.88
CA ILE A 184 3.36 3.82 -8.70
C ILE A 184 3.10 2.74 -9.75
N ILE A 185 3.43 3.00 -11.03
CA ILE A 185 3.29 2.00 -12.09
C ILE A 185 4.13 0.76 -11.76
N LYS A 186 5.39 0.96 -11.38
CA LYS A 186 6.28 -0.12 -10.98
C LYS A 186 5.74 -0.92 -9.79
N MET A 187 5.16 -0.24 -8.80
CA MET A 187 4.51 -0.88 -7.66
C MET A 187 3.32 -1.75 -8.11
N ILE A 188 2.46 -1.23 -9.01
CA ILE A 188 1.34 -2.00 -9.58
C ILE A 188 1.84 -3.24 -10.32
N ASP A 189 2.97 -3.16 -11.02
CA ASP A 189 3.60 -4.29 -11.70
C ASP A 189 4.01 -5.41 -10.77
N THR A 190 4.46 -5.07 -9.57
CA THR A 190 4.90 -6.07 -8.60
C THR A 190 3.76 -6.87 -7.96
N LEU A 191 2.51 -6.39 -8.09
CA LEU A 191 1.34 -7.16 -7.63
C LEU A 191 1.26 -8.50 -8.39
N PRO A 192 0.86 -9.59 -7.72
CA PRO A 192 0.72 -10.90 -8.36
C PRO A 192 -0.28 -10.90 -9.52
N ASP A 193 -0.13 -11.83 -10.45
CA ASP A 193 -1.02 -11.94 -11.63
C ASP A 193 -2.47 -12.25 -11.27
N ASN A 194 -2.71 -12.93 -10.17
CA ASN A 194 -4.07 -13.18 -9.67
C ASN A 194 -4.75 -11.92 -9.08
N ALA A 195 -3.99 -10.85 -8.81
CA ALA A 195 -4.50 -9.55 -8.34
C ALA A 195 -4.87 -8.60 -9.50
N MET A 196 -5.22 -9.12 -10.67
CA MET A 196 -5.45 -8.32 -11.88
C MET A 196 -6.57 -7.28 -11.74
N ILE A 197 -7.61 -7.58 -10.97
CA ILE A 197 -8.67 -6.61 -10.67
C ILE A 197 -8.10 -5.43 -9.89
N LEU A 198 -7.33 -5.71 -8.86
CA LEU A 198 -6.68 -4.68 -8.05
C LEU A 198 -5.72 -3.82 -8.88
N LYS A 199 -4.89 -4.45 -9.73
CA LYS A 199 -4.01 -3.74 -10.68
C LYS A 199 -4.81 -2.75 -11.54
N SER A 200 -5.92 -3.21 -12.11
CA SER A 200 -6.78 -2.40 -12.98
C SER A 200 -7.43 -1.23 -12.23
N VAL A 201 -7.93 -1.46 -11.01
CA VAL A 201 -8.54 -0.41 -10.17
C VAL A 201 -7.50 0.66 -9.82
N LEU A 202 -6.30 0.27 -9.44
CA LEU A 202 -5.22 1.20 -9.10
C LEU A 202 -4.79 2.02 -10.32
N ALA A 203 -4.63 1.38 -11.48
CA ALA A 203 -4.31 2.05 -12.72
C ALA A 203 -5.38 3.08 -13.12
N VAL A 204 -6.66 2.72 -13.05
CA VAL A 204 -7.77 3.64 -13.36
C VAL A 204 -7.77 4.82 -12.39
N LYS A 205 -7.62 4.60 -11.09
CA LYS A 205 -7.57 5.68 -10.09
C LYS A 205 -6.41 6.63 -10.34
N LEU A 206 -5.24 6.11 -10.69
CA LEU A 206 -4.07 6.94 -11.03
C LEU A 206 -4.37 7.83 -12.24
N VAL A 207 -4.94 7.26 -13.31
CA VAL A 207 -5.36 8.01 -14.50
C VAL A 207 -6.33 9.14 -14.15
N MET A 208 -7.31 8.86 -13.30
CA MET A 208 -8.27 9.86 -12.84
C MET A 208 -7.59 11.02 -12.12
N GLN A 209 -6.65 10.73 -11.23
CA GLN A 209 -5.89 11.78 -10.53
C GLN A 209 -5.05 12.63 -11.48
N LEU A 210 -4.38 12.01 -12.45
CA LEU A 210 -3.60 12.73 -13.46
C LEU A 210 -4.46 13.66 -14.31
N LYS A 211 -5.69 13.25 -14.64
CA LYS A 211 -6.64 14.10 -15.37
C LYS A 211 -7.12 15.29 -14.54
N ILE A 212 -7.44 15.09 -13.25
CA ILE A 212 -7.82 16.19 -12.33
C ILE A 212 -6.76 17.29 -12.35
N LEU A 213 -5.47 16.92 -12.44
CA LEU A 213 -4.36 17.85 -12.48
C LEU A 213 -4.17 18.54 -13.82
N ASN A 214 -4.98 18.19 -14.83
CA ASN A 214 -4.85 18.68 -16.19
C ASN A 214 -3.41 18.51 -16.77
N ILE A 215 -2.73 17.45 -16.35
CA ILE A 215 -1.37 17.10 -16.79
C ILE A 215 -1.48 16.40 -18.15
N VAL A 216 -1.79 17.17 -19.17
CA VAL A 216 -1.85 16.68 -20.56
C VAL A 216 -0.61 17.20 -21.29
N ASN A 217 0.47 16.46 -21.19
CA ASN A 217 1.68 16.68 -21.96
C ASN A 217 2.13 15.37 -22.62
N LYS A 218 3.22 15.37 -23.36
CA LYS A 218 3.76 14.16 -24.02
C LYS A 218 4.03 13.04 -23.01
N ASN A 219 4.54 13.37 -21.84
CA ASN A 219 4.83 12.40 -20.77
C ASN A 219 3.54 11.78 -20.21
N PHE A 220 2.44 12.54 -20.14
CA PHE A 220 1.13 12.01 -19.77
C PHE A 220 0.70 10.87 -20.70
N ILE A 221 0.82 11.06 -22.03
CA ILE A 221 0.46 10.04 -23.02
C ILE A 221 1.31 8.77 -22.84
N GLU A 222 2.61 8.90 -22.66
CA GLU A 222 3.49 7.76 -22.39
C GLU A 222 3.15 7.04 -21.09
N ASN A 223 2.86 7.80 -20.04
CA ASN A 223 2.44 7.23 -18.74
C ASN A 223 1.10 6.51 -18.87
N MET A 224 0.15 7.06 -19.63
CA MET A 224 -1.14 6.41 -19.92
C MET A 224 -0.92 5.10 -20.70
N LYS A 225 -0.06 5.07 -21.71
CA LYS A 225 0.30 3.86 -22.43
C LYS A 225 0.85 2.79 -21.48
N LYS A 226 1.75 3.15 -20.58
CA LYS A 226 2.30 2.23 -19.57
C LYS A 226 1.19 1.71 -18.64
N ILE A 227 0.34 2.59 -18.09
CA ILE A 227 -0.74 2.21 -17.19
C ILE A 227 -1.70 1.24 -17.87
N PHE A 228 -2.12 1.52 -19.10
CA PHE A 228 -3.03 0.66 -19.85
C PHE A 228 -2.39 -0.66 -20.31
N SER A 229 -1.07 -0.71 -20.51
CA SER A 229 -0.39 -1.97 -20.79
C SER A 229 -0.50 -2.98 -19.64
N HIS A 230 -0.68 -2.50 -18.41
CA HIS A 230 -0.90 -3.33 -17.22
C HIS A 230 -2.35 -3.72 -16.99
N CYS A 231 -3.27 -3.21 -17.83
CA CYS A 231 -4.68 -3.58 -17.81
C CYS A 231 -4.99 -4.61 -18.93
N PRO A 232 -4.64 -5.90 -18.76
CA PRO A 232 -4.75 -6.91 -19.82
C PRO A 232 -6.20 -7.19 -20.24
N TYR A 233 -7.18 -6.67 -19.50
CA TYR A 233 -8.61 -6.77 -19.82
C TYR A 233 -9.11 -5.73 -20.81
N ILE A 234 -8.32 -4.74 -21.14
CA ILE A 234 -8.60 -3.87 -22.28
C ILE A 234 -8.33 -4.70 -23.55
N LYS A 235 -9.25 -5.61 -23.85
CA LYS A 235 -9.21 -6.46 -25.04
C LYS A 235 -9.73 -5.75 -26.29
N ASP A 236 -10.20 -4.51 -26.16
CA ASP A 236 -10.67 -3.76 -27.31
C ASP A 236 -9.54 -3.59 -28.32
N PRO A 237 -9.70 -4.08 -29.56
CA PRO A 237 -8.66 -3.98 -30.58
C PRO A 237 -8.24 -2.54 -30.89
N ILE A 238 -9.18 -1.60 -30.76
CA ILE A 238 -8.95 -0.18 -31.03
C ILE A 238 -8.04 0.39 -29.95
N ILE A 239 -8.35 0.18 -28.67
CA ILE A 239 -7.51 0.65 -27.57
C ILE A 239 -6.14 -0.03 -27.58
N ARG A 240 -6.09 -1.35 -27.87
CA ARG A 240 -4.81 -2.05 -28.06
C ARG A 240 -3.98 -1.45 -29.19
N SER A 241 -4.60 -1.10 -30.31
CA SER A 241 -3.88 -0.50 -31.44
C SER A 241 -3.28 0.86 -31.07
N TYR A 242 -3.95 1.65 -30.22
CA TYR A 242 -3.44 2.93 -29.74
C TYR A 242 -2.34 2.79 -28.68
N ILE A 243 -2.47 1.83 -27.75
CA ILE A 243 -1.46 1.56 -26.74
C ILE A 243 -0.14 1.06 -27.37
N HIS A 244 -0.24 0.28 -28.46
CA HIS A 244 0.91 -0.31 -29.15
C HIS A 244 1.33 0.45 -30.42
N SER A 245 0.66 1.56 -30.76
CA SER A 245 1.07 2.38 -31.90
C SER A 245 2.20 3.32 -31.49
N ASP A 246 3.28 3.32 -32.25
CA ASP A 246 4.38 4.29 -32.12
C ASP A 246 3.98 5.70 -32.58
N GLU A 247 2.74 5.91 -33.01
CA GLU A 247 2.24 7.16 -33.53
C GLU A 247 1.49 7.93 -32.41
N ASP A 248 2.16 8.89 -31.80
CA ASP A 248 1.63 9.78 -30.74
C ASP A 248 0.31 10.46 -31.14
N ASN A 249 0.10 10.74 -32.41
CA ASN A 249 -1.08 11.43 -32.94
C ASN A 249 -2.38 10.60 -32.85
N LYS A 250 -2.31 9.27 -32.97
CA LYS A 250 -3.50 8.42 -32.94
C LYS A 250 -4.11 8.31 -31.54
N PHE A 251 -3.27 8.35 -30.49
CA PHE A 251 -3.77 8.34 -29.12
C PHE A 251 -4.42 9.68 -28.76
N ASP A 252 -3.84 10.79 -29.19
CA ASP A 252 -4.44 12.12 -29.04
C ASP A 252 -5.80 12.23 -29.74
N ASP A 253 -5.91 11.68 -30.96
CA ASP A 253 -7.16 11.65 -31.71
C ASP A 253 -8.20 10.75 -31.03
N PHE A 254 -7.79 9.61 -30.49
CA PHE A 254 -8.66 8.74 -29.69
C PHE A 254 -9.19 9.48 -28.46
N MET A 255 -8.31 10.14 -27.69
CA MET A 255 -8.69 10.90 -26.50
C MET A 255 -9.64 12.06 -26.82
N ARG A 256 -9.45 12.72 -27.98
CA ARG A 256 -10.34 13.80 -28.46
C ARG A 256 -11.67 13.27 -28.99
N GLN A 257 -11.70 12.19 -29.75
CA GLN A 257 -12.90 11.61 -30.35
C GLN A 257 -13.85 11.06 -29.30
N HIS A 258 -13.32 10.51 -28.20
CA HIS A 258 -14.15 9.94 -27.15
C HIS A 258 -14.53 10.95 -26.05
N ARG A 259 -14.29 12.26 -26.29
CA ARG A 259 -14.75 13.39 -25.45
C ARG A 259 -14.63 13.10 -23.95
N PHE A 260 -13.44 12.68 -23.51
CA PHE A 260 -13.20 12.45 -22.08
C PHE A 260 -13.49 13.69 -21.19
N SER A 261 -13.81 14.84 -21.81
CA SER A 261 -14.10 16.12 -21.14
C SER A 261 -15.57 16.32 -20.72
N GLU A 262 -16.51 15.45 -21.15
CA GLU A 262 -17.96 15.75 -21.02
C GLU A 262 -18.73 14.82 -20.07
N VAL A 263 -18.08 14.09 -19.18
CA VAL A 263 -18.73 13.00 -18.47
C VAL A 263 -18.75 13.18 -16.96
N ASN A 264 -19.95 13.19 -16.40
CA ASN A 264 -20.25 13.32 -14.97
C ASN A 264 -20.25 11.96 -14.28
N PHE A 265 -19.40 11.79 -13.26
CA PHE A 265 -19.39 10.63 -12.38
C PHE A 265 -19.88 11.02 -11.00
N ASP A 266 -20.89 10.33 -10.55
CA ASP A 266 -21.27 10.35 -9.14
C ASP A 266 -20.28 9.47 -8.36
N THR A 267 -19.71 10.02 -7.29
CA THR A 267 -18.77 9.32 -6.40
C THR A 267 -19.35 8.00 -5.90
N GLN A 268 -20.68 7.94 -5.68
CA GLN A 268 -21.38 6.74 -5.26
C GLN A 268 -21.42 5.68 -6.37
N GLN A 269 -21.64 6.09 -7.62
CA GLN A 269 -21.62 5.16 -8.77
C GLN A 269 -20.24 4.53 -8.95
N MET A 270 -19.19 5.27 -8.63
CA MET A 270 -17.81 4.76 -8.69
C MET A 270 -17.50 3.77 -7.55
N ILE A 271 -17.98 4.06 -6.34
CA ILE A 271 -17.90 3.14 -5.20
C ILE A 271 -18.68 1.85 -5.51
N ASP A 272 -19.90 1.98 -6.03
CA ASP A 272 -20.74 0.84 -6.43
C ASP A 272 -20.12 0.02 -7.53
N PHE A 273 -19.40 0.65 -8.46
CA PHE A 273 -18.64 -0.05 -9.47
C PHE A 273 -17.45 -0.78 -8.90
N ILE A 274 -16.62 -0.14 -8.09
CA ILE A 274 -15.48 -0.78 -7.44
C ILE A 274 -15.96 -1.99 -6.62
N ASN A 275 -17.08 -1.85 -5.91
CA ASN A 275 -17.67 -2.94 -5.14
C ASN A 275 -18.20 -4.07 -6.03
N ARG A 276 -18.86 -3.75 -7.16
CA ARG A 276 -19.31 -4.76 -8.14
C ARG A 276 -18.13 -5.42 -8.86
N PHE A 277 -17.05 -4.68 -9.08
CA PHE A 277 -15.83 -5.18 -9.68
C PHE A 277 -15.14 -6.20 -8.76
N ASN A 278 -15.10 -5.93 -7.46
CA ASN A 278 -14.55 -6.85 -6.46
C ASN A 278 -15.39 -8.13 -6.29
N THR A 279 -16.72 -8.05 -6.52
CA THR A 279 -17.64 -9.19 -6.30
C THR A 279 -17.87 -10.06 -7.52
N ASN A 280 -17.59 -9.61 -8.76
CA ASN A 280 -17.98 -10.30 -9.98
C ASN A 280 -16.86 -10.39 -11.03
N LYS A 281 -15.88 -11.27 -10.80
CA LYS A 281 -14.79 -11.57 -11.75
C LYS A 281 -15.23 -11.83 -13.21
N TRP A 282 -16.45 -12.29 -13.43
CA TRP A 282 -16.94 -12.69 -14.76
C TRP A 282 -17.48 -11.52 -15.61
N LEU A 283 -17.81 -10.37 -15.00
CA LEU A 283 -18.29 -9.18 -15.73
C LEU A 283 -17.19 -8.57 -16.63
N ILE A 284 -15.94 -8.80 -16.30
CA ILE A 284 -14.78 -8.26 -17.02
C ILE A 284 -14.59 -9.00 -18.35
N ASP A 285 -14.85 -10.30 -18.39
CA ASP A 285 -14.65 -11.13 -19.59
C ASP A 285 -15.74 -10.95 -20.65
N LYS A 286 -16.91 -10.46 -20.30
CA LYS A 286 -18.07 -10.39 -21.21
C LYS A 286 -18.40 -9.04 -21.81
N ASN A 287 -17.88 -7.92 -21.28
CA ASN A 287 -18.31 -6.58 -21.73
C ASN A 287 -17.17 -5.56 -21.77
N ASN A 288 -16.33 -5.64 -22.80
CA ASN A 288 -15.25 -4.68 -23.04
C ASN A 288 -15.76 -3.22 -23.14
N ASN A 289 -16.94 -2.99 -23.72
CA ASN A 289 -17.56 -1.66 -23.78
C ASN A 289 -17.91 -1.10 -22.41
N PHE A 290 -18.17 -1.93 -21.41
CA PHE A 290 -18.53 -1.50 -20.08
C PHE A 290 -17.32 -0.92 -19.33
N PHE A 291 -16.13 -1.49 -19.49
CA PHE A 291 -14.91 -0.97 -18.88
C PHE A 291 -14.51 0.37 -19.48
N ILE A 292 -14.68 0.52 -20.80
CA ILE A 292 -14.44 1.79 -21.50
C ILE A 292 -15.46 2.83 -21.06
N GLN A 293 -16.75 2.49 -21.03
CA GLN A 293 -17.80 3.36 -20.52
C GLN A 293 -17.57 3.76 -19.07
N LEU A 294 -16.89 2.94 -18.30
CA LEU A 294 -16.62 3.17 -16.90
C LEU A 294 -15.39 4.02 -16.66
N ILE A 295 -14.31 3.84 -17.43
CA ILE A 295 -13.20 4.79 -17.48
C ILE A 295 -13.75 6.13 -17.95
N ASP A 296 -14.53 6.13 -19.02
CA ASP A 296 -15.19 7.30 -19.59
C ASP A 296 -16.11 7.97 -18.56
N GLN A 297 -16.91 7.20 -17.85
CA GLN A 297 -17.79 7.64 -16.78
C GLN A 297 -17.02 8.13 -15.53
N ALA A 298 -15.90 7.46 -15.10
CA ALA A 298 -15.05 7.90 -14.00
C ALA A 298 -14.34 9.23 -14.29
N LEU A 299 -13.95 9.43 -15.52
CA LEU A 299 -13.33 10.65 -15.98
C LEU A 299 -14.34 11.84 -16.01
N ARG A 300 -15.64 11.60 -16.13
CA ARG A 300 -16.70 12.62 -16.19
C ARG A 300 -17.08 13.16 -14.81
N SER A 301 -17.20 12.33 -13.76
CA SER A 301 -17.66 12.78 -12.43
C SER A 301 -16.65 13.66 -11.70
N THR A 302 -15.37 13.54 -12.06
CA THR A 302 -14.32 14.40 -11.50
C THR A 302 -14.40 15.85 -12.00
N ASP A 303 -14.90 16.08 -13.21
CA ASP A 303 -15.11 17.45 -13.72
C ASP A 303 -16.19 18.22 -12.97
N ASP A 304 -17.24 17.52 -12.47
CA ASP A 304 -18.32 18.17 -11.70
C ASP A 304 -17.90 18.47 -10.25
N MET A 305 -17.07 17.63 -9.64
CA MET A 305 -16.52 17.92 -8.32
C MET A 305 -15.59 19.14 -8.34
N ILE A 306 -14.85 19.34 -9.42
CA ILE A 306 -14.01 20.54 -9.59
C ILE A 306 -14.87 21.78 -9.82
N LYS A 307 -15.95 21.69 -10.62
CA LYS A 307 -16.87 22.81 -10.86
C LYS A 307 -17.74 23.19 -9.65
N ALA A 308 -18.00 22.25 -8.75
CA ALA A 308 -18.76 22.50 -7.53
C ALA A 308 -17.92 23.11 -6.39
N ASN A 309 -16.59 23.09 -6.49
CA ASN A 309 -15.65 23.63 -5.49
C ASN A 309 -14.94 24.91 -5.95
N VAL A 310 -15.35 25.50 -7.08
CA VAL A 310 -14.95 26.82 -7.58
C VAL A 310 -16.16 27.75 -7.51
#